data_d6685aff4bf3becb701097646cf7bc80
#
_entry.id   d6685aff4bf3becb701097646cf7bc80
#
_cell.length_a   1.000
_cell.length_b   1.000
_cell.length_c   1.000
_cell.angle_alpha   90.00
_cell.angle_beta   90.00
_cell.angle_gamma   90.00
#
_symmetry.space_group_name_H-M   'P 1'
#
loop_
_entity.id
_entity.type
_entity.pdbx_description
1 polymer ?
#
loop_
_entity_poly.entity_id
_entity_poly.type
_entity_poly.pdbx_seq_one_letter_code
_entity_poly.pdbx_strand_id
1 'polypeptide(L)'
;MTIRKPLSARAWICLSIGWLLGMDLLSESRQGCVGQEPTAPVGATLEVRPEDRNLRLHQIQVIGTHNSYHLAPAPEIMSLIGLTGKSVAEAIDYSHPNLETQYGKYGIRQIELDIYADPDGGLYSQPVGKRLAQQTEPDPRMAFDFDTLMKRPGTKIIHAPGFDFATHVPTLKMALEQTVAWSKSNPGHLPVLILLEIKESATGPAGVKPLKYDRSMLDALDAEIRGCVESRMMVSPDSVRGEYKTLREAIETRGWPTLENLCGKIFFALDNTDSLKDRYLEDHDVLQDRVMFVSVGAEHPAAAWMKINDPIRDFERIQQCVNKGFLVRTRADSDTQQARKNDPTQREKAFASGAQFISTDYPVPDSRWSDYSVQWPDRAVYRRNPITTR
;
A
#
# COMPACT_ATOMS: atom_id res chain seq x y z
N MET A 1 -44.22 25.32 21.32
CA MET A 1 -44.55 24.14 20.46
C MET A 1 -43.23 23.50 20.06
N THR A 2 -42.75 22.59 20.91
CA THR A 2 -41.37 22.06 20.86
C THR A 2 -41.48 20.60 20.49
N ILE A 3 -40.99 20.22 19.29
CA ILE A 3 -40.99 18.85 18.82
C ILE A 3 -39.67 18.22 19.21
N ARG A 4 -39.70 17.27 20.12
CA ARG A 4 -38.59 16.38 20.49
C ARG A 4 -38.48 15.23 19.48
N LYS A 5 -37.28 14.98 18.98
CA LYS A 5 -36.93 13.73 18.25
C LYS A 5 -36.56 12.63 19.26
N PRO A 6 -36.95 11.38 19.03
CA PRO A 6 -36.61 10.29 19.93
C PRO A 6 -35.19 9.72 19.63
N LEU A 7 -34.44 9.43 20.70
CA LEU A 7 -33.23 8.61 20.69
C LEU A 7 -33.63 7.13 20.55
N SER A 8 -33.06 6.43 19.59
CA SER A 8 -33.17 4.98 19.50
C SER A 8 -31.98 4.34 20.22
N ALA A 9 -32.22 3.83 21.42
CA ALA A 9 -31.33 2.89 22.10
C ALA A 9 -31.46 1.51 21.46
N ARG A 10 -30.38 0.93 20.93
CA ARG A 10 -30.32 -0.49 20.58
C ARG A 10 -29.66 -1.26 21.74
N ALA A 11 -30.47 -2.07 22.37
CA ALA A 11 -30.07 -2.99 23.42
C ALA A 11 -29.25 -4.15 22.87
N TRP A 12 -28.20 -4.53 23.58
CA TRP A 12 -27.42 -5.73 23.35
C TRP A 12 -28.10 -6.91 24.02
N ILE A 13 -28.40 -7.95 23.26
CA ILE A 13 -28.96 -9.21 23.75
C ILE A 13 -27.79 -10.15 24.03
N CYS A 14 -27.62 -10.52 25.29
CA CYS A 14 -26.81 -11.66 25.69
C CYS A 14 -27.54 -12.96 25.35
N LEU A 15 -26.98 -13.77 24.48
CA LEU A 15 -27.46 -15.16 24.22
C LEU A 15 -26.55 -16.14 24.95
N SER A 16 -27.13 -16.81 25.95
CA SER A 16 -26.59 -17.97 26.61
C SER A 16 -26.80 -19.22 25.70
N ILE A 17 -25.68 -19.87 25.35
CA ILE A 17 -25.72 -21.11 24.56
C ILE A 17 -25.66 -22.30 25.54
N GLY A 18 -26.75 -23.06 25.56
CA GLY A 18 -26.86 -24.35 26.21
C GLY A 18 -26.34 -25.48 25.31
N TRP A 19 -25.73 -26.48 25.96
CA TRP A 19 -25.19 -27.70 25.40
C TRP A 19 -26.28 -28.61 24.79
N LEU A 20 -26.03 -29.19 23.62
CA LEU A 20 -26.60 -30.48 23.20
C LEU A 20 -25.66 -31.26 22.25
N LEU A 21 -25.42 -32.44 22.66
CA LEU A 21 -24.79 -33.67 22.19
C LEU A 21 -24.75 -33.96 20.67
N GLY A 22 -23.57 -34.37 20.24
CA GLY A 22 -23.23 -35.58 19.47
C GLY A 22 -23.91 -35.87 18.14
N MET A 23 -23.10 -35.82 17.08
CA MET A 23 -23.22 -36.76 15.94
C MET A 23 -21.88 -36.86 15.22
N ASP A 24 -21.33 -38.06 15.16
CA ASP A 24 -20.20 -38.45 14.33
C ASP A 24 -20.52 -38.21 12.84
N LEU A 25 -19.67 -37.46 12.18
CA LEU A 25 -19.63 -37.40 10.70
C LEU A 25 -18.19 -37.58 10.25
N LEU A 26 -18.02 -38.62 9.47
CA LEU A 26 -16.82 -39.10 8.79
C LEU A 26 -16.03 -37.97 8.12
N SER A 27 -14.74 -37.90 8.46
CA SER A 27 -13.75 -37.04 7.84
C SER A 27 -13.41 -37.55 6.44
N GLU A 28 -13.97 -36.98 5.40
CA GLU A 28 -13.34 -37.03 4.08
C GLU A 28 -12.27 -35.93 4.00
N SER A 29 -11.03 -36.37 4.01
CA SER A 29 -9.86 -35.53 3.73
C SER A 29 -9.93 -35.02 2.29
N ARG A 30 -10.41 -33.78 2.09
CA ARG A 30 -10.18 -33.07 0.85
C ARG A 30 -8.70 -32.60 0.84
N GLN A 31 -7.87 -33.38 0.14
CA GLN A 31 -6.57 -32.89 -0.32
C GLN A 31 -6.82 -31.61 -1.15
N GLY A 32 -6.44 -30.46 -0.61
CA GLY A 32 -6.43 -29.22 -1.32
C GLY A 32 -5.46 -29.36 -2.50
N CYS A 33 -5.97 -29.23 -3.71
CA CYS A 33 -5.14 -29.01 -4.91
C CYS A 33 -4.34 -27.73 -4.66
N VAL A 34 -3.05 -27.89 -4.40
CA VAL A 34 -2.07 -26.82 -4.55
C VAL A 34 -2.09 -26.47 -6.04
N GLY A 35 -2.78 -25.39 -6.40
CA GLY A 35 -2.76 -24.86 -7.75
C GLY A 35 -1.31 -24.61 -8.14
N GLN A 36 -0.85 -25.18 -9.24
CA GLN A 36 0.45 -24.85 -9.82
C GLN A 36 0.50 -23.33 -10.01
N GLU A 37 1.42 -22.68 -9.33
CA GLU A 37 1.73 -21.28 -9.60
C GLU A 37 2.01 -21.12 -11.10
N PRO A 38 1.41 -20.13 -11.78
CA PRO A 38 1.73 -19.87 -13.17
C PRO A 38 3.23 -19.58 -13.26
N THR A 39 3.95 -20.43 -13.99
CA THR A 39 5.38 -20.27 -14.23
C THR A 39 5.59 -18.92 -14.90
N ALA A 40 6.30 -18.02 -14.22
CA ALA A 40 6.68 -16.74 -14.81
C ALA A 40 7.55 -17.01 -16.05
N PRO A 41 7.36 -16.30 -17.16
CA PRO A 41 8.32 -16.35 -18.25
C PRO A 41 9.65 -15.81 -17.73
N VAL A 42 10.70 -16.57 -17.97
CA VAL A 42 12.09 -16.18 -17.77
C VAL A 42 12.33 -14.94 -18.64
N GLY A 43 12.62 -13.76 -18.04
CA GLY A 43 13.25 -12.68 -18.77
C GLY A 43 12.56 -11.31 -18.87
N ALA A 44 11.66 -10.91 -17.97
CA ALA A 44 11.36 -9.48 -17.86
C ALA A 44 12.62 -8.76 -17.34
N THR A 45 13.27 -7.97 -18.19
CA THR A 45 14.39 -7.13 -17.74
C THR A 45 13.86 -6.13 -16.70
N LEU A 46 14.33 -6.26 -15.45
CA LEU A 46 13.99 -5.33 -14.37
C LEU A 46 14.59 -3.94 -14.60
N GLU A 47 15.43 -3.81 -15.60
CA GLU A 47 16.23 -2.62 -15.92
C GLU A 47 15.54 -1.68 -16.93
N VAL A 48 15.98 -0.44 -16.88
CA VAL A 48 15.57 0.58 -17.86
C VAL A 48 16.18 0.24 -19.22
N ARG A 49 15.35 0.21 -20.26
CA ARG A 49 15.83 0.01 -21.65
C ARG A 49 16.79 1.13 -22.03
N PRO A 50 17.88 0.85 -22.77
CA PRO A 50 18.87 1.86 -23.13
C PRO A 50 18.27 3.11 -23.81
N GLU A 51 17.29 2.91 -24.68
CA GLU A 51 16.59 3.99 -25.41
C GLU A 51 15.66 4.85 -24.53
N ASP A 52 15.34 4.38 -23.31
CA ASP A 52 14.45 5.09 -22.37
C ASP A 52 15.21 5.78 -21.23
N ARG A 53 16.52 5.65 -21.14
CA ARG A 53 17.33 6.20 -20.03
C ARG A 53 17.16 7.71 -19.84
N ASN A 54 16.96 8.43 -20.96
CA ASN A 54 16.76 9.87 -20.95
C ASN A 54 15.31 10.29 -20.67
N LEU A 55 14.34 9.35 -20.65
CA LEU A 55 12.98 9.66 -20.21
C LEU A 55 13.00 10.11 -18.75
N ARG A 56 12.13 11.04 -18.42
CA ARG A 56 11.89 11.47 -17.04
C ARG A 56 10.86 10.57 -16.37
N LEU A 57 10.89 10.50 -15.04
CA LEU A 57 9.99 9.62 -14.28
C LEU A 57 8.51 9.81 -14.63
N HIS A 58 8.04 11.03 -14.86
CA HIS A 58 6.65 11.30 -15.24
C HIS A 58 6.27 10.82 -16.66
N GLN A 59 7.25 10.40 -17.46
CA GLN A 59 7.04 9.92 -18.83
C GLN A 59 6.87 8.40 -18.93
N ILE A 60 6.78 7.71 -17.81
CA ILE A 60 6.49 6.27 -17.76
C ILE A 60 5.29 5.98 -16.88
N GLN A 61 4.74 4.78 -17.04
CA GLN A 61 3.76 4.19 -16.13
C GLN A 61 4.29 2.88 -15.58
N VAL A 62 4.05 2.63 -14.30
CA VAL A 62 4.41 1.40 -13.59
C VAL A 62 3.21 0.85 -12.82
N ILE A 63 3.24 -0.45 -12.55
CA ILE A 63 2.24 -1.10 -11.68
C ILE A 63 2.75 -1.04 -10.24
N GLY A 64 1.81 -0.77 -9.35
CA GLY A 64 2.00 -0.83 -7.91
C GLY A 64 1.00 -1.78 -7.24
N THR A 65 1.22 -2.07 -5.97
CA THR A 65 0.26 -2.79 -5.14
C THR A 65 -0.29 -1.90 -4.03
N HIS A 66 -1.55 -2.11 -3.68
CA HIS A 66 -2.22 -1.53 -2.52
C HIS A 66 -2.06 -2.50 -1.35
N ASN A 67 -1.82 -1.99 -0.14
CA ASN A 67 -1.57 -2.82 1.04
C ASN A 67 -0.57 -3.97 0.76
N SER A 68 0.58 -3.64 0.24
CA SER A 68 1.55 -4.60 -0.34
C SER A 68 2.05 -5.67 0.63
N TYR A 69 1.87 -5.45 1.92
CA TYR A 69 2.22 -6.33 3.04
C TYR A 69 1.12 -7.35 3.37
N HIS A 70 -0.10 -7.17 2.84
CA HIS A 70 -1.33 -7.80 3.31
C HIS A 70 -1.42 -9.29 2.99
N LEU A 71 -1.82 -10.05 4.01
CA LEU A 71 -2.30 -11.43 3.92
C LEU A 71 -3.76 -11.47 4.39
N ALA A 72 -4.63 -12.06 3.60
CA ALA A 72 -6.02 -12.28 4.02
C ALA A 72 -6.06 -12.93 5.41
N PRO A 73 -6.95 -12.51 6.32
CA PRO A 73 -7.11 -13.13 7.62
C PRO A 73 -7.31 -14.65 7.52
N ALA A 74 -6.85 -15.39 8.54
CA ALA A 74 -7.11 -16.83 8.64
C ALA A 74 -8.62 -17.11 8.56
N PRO A 75 -9.06 -18.29 8.03
CA PRO A 75 -10.48 -18.59 7.79
C PRO A 75 -11.38 -18.39 8.99
N GLU A 76 -10.89 -18.72 10.19
CA GLU A 76 -11.63 -18.55 11.45
C GLU A 76 -11.84 -17.07 11.79
N ILE A 77 -10.82 -16.25 11.56
CA ILE A 77 -10.88 -14.80 11.77
C ILE A 77 -11.76 -14.16 10.67
N MET A 78 -11.61 -14.59 9.41
CA MET A 78 -12.44 -14.14 8.29
C MET A 78 -13.92 -14.42 8.56
N SER A 79 -14.23 -15.56 9.15
CA SER A 79 -15.59 -15.91 9.56
C SER A 79 -16.17 -14.95 10.60
N LEU A 80 -15.35 -14.54 11.59
CA LEU A 80 -15.74 -13.52 12.58
C LEU A 80 -15.98 -12.15 11.94
N ILE A 81 -15.13 -11.74 11.00
CA ILE A 81 -15.30 -10.50 10.26
C ILE A 81 -16.61 -10.54 9.44
N GLY A 82 -16.90 -11.66 8.81
CA GLY A 82 -18.14 -11.88 8.04
C GLY A 82 -19.42 -11.67 8.84
N LEU A 83 -19.39 -11.86 10.16
CA LEU A 83 -20.51 -11.55 11.05
C LEU A 83 -20.83 -10.04 11.13
N THR A 84 -19.86 -9.18 10.85
CA THR A 84 -20.07 -7.73 10.82
C THR A 84 -20.64 -7.25 9.49
N GLY A 85 -20.42 -8.01 8.42
CA GLY A 85 -20.92 -7.74 7.08
C GLY A 85 -20.13 -8.54 6.02
N LYS A 86 -20.85 -9.17 5.09
CA LYS A 86 -20.26 -9.94 4.01
C LYS A 86 -19.30 -9.08 3.16
N SER A 87 -19.71 -7.85 2.81
CA SER A 87 -18.92 -6.94 2.01
C SER A 87 -17.61 -6.53 2.70
N VAL A 88 -17.58 -6.45 4.04
CA VAL A 88 -16.38 -6.16 4.79
C VAL A 88 -15.36 -7.30 4.68
N ALA A 89 -15.83 -8.55 4.82
CA ALA A 89 -14.97 -9.72 4.64
C ALA A 89 -14.49 -9.86 3.19
N GLU A 90 -15.37 -9.61 2.21
CA GLU A 90 -15.01 -9.67 0.78
C GLU A 90 -13.94 -8.63 0.41
N ALA A 91 -13.98 -7.43 0.99
CA ALA A 91 -13.07 -6.34 0.67
C ALA A 91 -11.60 -6.65 1.04
N ILE A 92 -11.38 -7.50 2.03
CA ILE A 92 -10.04 -7.87 2.53
C ILE A 92 -9.64 -9.31 2.18
N ASP A 93 -10.43 -10.02 1.35
CA ASP A 93 -10.16 -11.40 0.95
C ASP A 93 -9.20 -11.47 -0.25
N TYR A 94 -8.01 -10.93 -0.07
CA TYR A 94 -6.89 -11.03 -1.00
C TYR A 94 -5.56 -11.13 -0.24
N SER A 95 -4.52 -11.59 -0.90
CA SER A 95 -3.18 -11.68 -0.33
C SER A 95 -2.15 -11.30 -1.37
N HIS A 96 -1.12 -10.60 -0.93
CA HIS A 96 0.06 -10.36 -1.75
C HIS A 96 1.17 -11.39 -1.44
N PRO A 97 2.07 -11.70 -2.38
CA PRO A 97 3.32 -12.35 -2.08
C PRO A 97 4.25 -11.39 -1.32
N ASN A 98 5.36 -11.90 -0.79
CA ASN A 98 6.34 -11.06 -0.12
C ASN A 98 6.93 -9.97 -1.07
N LEU A 99 7.53 -8.92 -0.50
CA LEU A 99 8.03 -7.77 -1.24
C LEU A 99 9.06 -8.14 -2.31
N GLU A 100 9.96 -9.08 -2.03
CA GLU A 100 10.97 -9.53 -2.99
C GLU A 100 10.31 -10.13 -4.25
N THR A 101 9.29 -10.97 -4.08
CA THR A 101 8.51 -11.54 -5.18
C THR A 101 7.77 -10.45 -5.95
N GLN A 102 7.18 -9.48 -5.26
CA GLN A 102 6.51 -8.36 -5.92
C GLN A 102 7.47 -7.56 -6.79
N TYR A 103 8.65 -7.20 -6.28
CA TYR A 103 9.65 -6.44 -7.04
C TYR A 103 10.27 -7.25 -8.18
N GLY A 104 10.71 -8.48 -7.89
CA GLY A 104 11.51 -9.30 -8.80
C GLY A 104 10.67 -10.05 -9.83
N LYS A 105 9.61 -10.74 -9.40
CA LYS A 105 8.79 -11.59 -10.27
C LYS A 105 7.67 -10.82 -10.97
N TYR A 106 7.03 -9.87 -10.26
CA TYR A 106 5.87 -9.15 -10.80
C TYR A 106 6.19 -7.74 -11.29
N GLY A 107 7.43 -7.28 -11.14
CA GLY A 107 7.88 -5.99 -11.64
C GLY A 107 7.22 -4.80 -10.94
N ILE A 108 6.74 -4.96 -9.71
CA ILE A 108 6.08 -3.90 -8.94
C ILE A 108 7.10 -2.79 -8.62
N ARG A 109 6.70 -1.54 -8.84
CA ARG A 109 7.52 -0.34 -8.58
C ARG A 109 6.85 0.68 -7.68
N GLN A 110 5.70 0.35 -7.11
CA GLN A 110 5.08 1.09 -6.02
C GLN A 110 4.51 0.09 -5.03
N ILE A 111 4.81 0.27 -3.77
CA ILE A 111 4.20 -0.45 -2.65
C ILE A 111 3.49 0.52 -1.72
N GLU A 112 2.54 0.02 -0.95
CA GLU A 112 1.79 0.78 0.06
C GLU A 112 1.81 0.03 1.38
N LEU A 113 2.11 0.75 2.46
CA LEU A 113 2.28 0.20 3.80
C LEU A 113 1.44 1.02 4.79
N ASP A 114 0.48 0.39 5.45
CA ASP A 114 -0.25 0.97 6.56
C ASP A 114 0.58 0.90 7.83
N ILE A 115 0.85 2.03 8.43
CA ILE A 115 1.77 2.11 9.56
C ILE A 115 1.11 2.65 10.83
N TYR A 116 1.49 2.05 11.95
CA TYR A 116 1.07 2.42 13.29
C TYR A 116 2.27 2.71 14.18
N ALA A 117 2.21 3.79 14.94
CA ALA A 117 3.24 4.10 15.93
C ALA A 117 3.18 3.14 17.12
N ASP A 118 4.35 2.63 17.51
CA ASP A 118 4.52 1.78 18.69
C ASP A 118 5.91 2.00 19.31
N PRO A 119 6.17 3.24 19.82
CA PRO A 119 7.51 3.63 20.28
C PRO A 119 8.02 2.79 21.44
N ASP A 120 7.12 2.26 22.29
CA ASP A 120 7.49 1.42 23.43
C ASP A 120 7.45 -0.08 23.10
N GLY A 121 6.80 -0.46 22.00
CA GLY A 121 6.58 -1.83 21.59
C GLY A 121 5.42 -2.51 22.34
N GLY A 122 4.85 -3.55 21.71
CA GLY A 122 3.84 -4.40 22.34
C GLY A 122 2.40 -3.93 22.20
N LEU A 123 2.12 -2.70 21.76
CA LEU A 123 0.76 -2.15 21.68
C LEU A 123 -0.17 -3.01 20.80
N TYR A 124 0.37 -3.60 19.75
CA TYR A 124 -0.37 -4.42 18.79
C TYR A 124 -0.05 -5.91 18.85
N SER A 125 0.62 -6.38 19.92
CA SER A 125 1.10 -7.76 20.05
C SER A 125 0.00 -8.79 20.34
N GLN A 126 -1.21 -8.36 20.71
CA GLN A 126 -2.32 -9.24 21.13
C GLN A 126 -3.61 -8.94 20.35
N PRO A 127 -3.68 -9.28 19.04
CA PRO A 127 -4.89 -9.05 18.26
C PRO A 127 -6.11 -9.76 18.83
N VAL A 128 -7.22 -9.05 18.91
CA VAL A 128 -8.48 -9.60 19.47
C VAL A 128 -8.97 -10.79 18.65
N GLY A 129 -8.84 -10.73 17.32
CA GLY A 129 -9.23 -11.80 16.40
C GLY A 129 -8.49 -13.10 16.66
N LYS A 130 -7.16 -13.04 16.90
CA LYS A 130 -6.35 -14.21 17.27
C LYS A 130 -6.90 -14.92 18.50
N ARG A 131 -7.25 -14.15 19.54
CA ARG A 131 -7.81 -14.69 20.79
C ARG A 131 -9.20 -15.27 20.60
N LEU A 132 -10.09 -14.56 19.88
CA LEU A 132 -11.47 -15.01 19.65
C LEU A 132 -11.55 -16.25 18.74
N ALA A 133 -10.65 -16.34 17.76
CA ALA A 133 -10.51 -17.51 16.89
C ALA A 133 -9.76 -18.66 17.57
N GLN A 134 -9.31 -18.50 18.82
CA GLN A 134 -8.50 -19.48 19.56
C GLN A 134 -7.25 -19.94 18.77
N GLN A 135 -6.67 -19.04 17.99
CA GLN A 135 -5.50 -19.32 17.17
C GLN A 135 -4.25 -19.38 18.06
N THR A 136 -3.78 -20.59 18.36
CA THR A 136 -2.60 -20.84 19.20
C THR A 136 -1.33 -20.99 18.36
N GLU A 137 -1.46 -21.52 17.16
CA GLU A 137 -0.33 -21.74 16.26
C GLU A 137 -0.03 -20.50 15.41
N PRO A 138 1.25 -20.24 15.11
CA PRO A 138 1.64 -19.20 14.17
C PRO A 138 1.00 -19.43 12.78
N ASP A 139 0.62 -18.36 12.09
CA ASP A 139 0.21 -18.46 10.70
C ASP A 139 1.43 -18.86 9.84
N PRO A 140 1.40 -20.01 9.15
CA PRO A 140 2.57 -20.49 8.39
C PRO A 140 2.92 -19.61 7.20
N ARG A 141 2.04 -18.70 6.79
CA ARG A 141 2.28 -17.72 5.73
C ARG A 141 3.18 -16.57 6.22
N MET A 142 3.23 -16.34 7.53
CA MET A 142 4.12 -15.36 8.15
C MET A 142 5.47 -16.05 8.49
N ALA A 143 6.49 -15.81 7.68
CA ALA A 143 7.80 -16.46 7.80
C ALA A 143 8.67 -15.85 8.93
N PHE A 144 8.05 -15.45 10.06
CA PHE A 144 8.72 -14.82 11.20
C PHE A 144 7.90 -15.00 12.49
N ASP A 145 8.54 -14.79 13.63
CA ASP A 145 7.86 -14.76 14.93
C ASP A 145 7.15 -13.41 15.12
N PHE A 146 5.86 -13.38 14.76
CA PHE A 146 5.00 -12.20 14.86
C PHE A 146 4.96 -11.66 16.29
N ASP A 147 4.74 -12.53 17.28
CA ASP A 147 4.57 -12.12 18.67
C ASP A 147 5.85 -11.44 19.22
N THR A 148 7.02 -11.96 18.87
CA THR A 148 8.31 -11.36 19.26
C THR A 148 8.53 -10.02 18.55
N LEU A 149 8.26 -9.92 17.25
CA LEU A 149 8.48 -8.68 16.50
C LEU A 149 7.52 -7.58 16.93
N MET A 150 6.26 -7.92 17.19
CA MET A 150 5.26 -6.95 17.64
C MET A 150 5.50 -6.42 19.06
N LYS A 151 6.32 -7.10 19.87
CA LYS A 151 6.74 -6.61 21.20
C LYS A 151 7.91 -5.64 21.15
N ARG A 152 8.63 -5.53 20.04
CA ARG A 152 9.78 -4.61 19.91
C ARG A 152 9.29 -3.18 19.67
N PRO A 153 9.97 -2.15 20.18
CA PRO A 153 9.73 -0.76 19.81
C PRO A 153 9.86 -0.52 18.29
N GLY A 154 9.13 0.47 17.77
CA GLY A 154 9.20 0.91 16.37
C GLY A 154 7.87 0.81 15.63
N THR A 155 7.84 1.40 14.44
CA THR A 155 6.65 1.48 13.59
C THR A 155 6.19 0.10 13.11
N LYS A 156 4.90 -0.21 13.29
CA LYS A 156 4.28 -1.49 12.89
C LYS A 156 3.55 -1.37 11.56
N ILE A 157 3.50 -2.50 10.83
CA ILE A 157 2.77 -2.62 9.57
C ILE A 157 1.68 -3.67 9.71
N ILE A 158 0.44 -3.21 9.79
CA ILE A 158 -0.78 -4.03 9.88
C ILE A 158 -1.96 -3.24 9.30
N HIS A 159 -2.95 -3.91 8.69
CA HIS A 159 -4.12 -3.24 8.14
C HIS A 159 -5.11 -2.82 9.25
N ALA A 160 -5.54 -3.76 10.08
CA ALA A 160 -6.40 -3.50 11.22
C ALA A 160 -5.97 -4.31 12.45
N PRO A 161 -5.49 -3.66 13.53
CA PRO A 161 -4.85 -4.32 14.65
C PRO A 161 -5.67 -5.40 15.35
N GLY A 162 -7.00 -5.33 15.24
CA GLY A 162 -7.89 -6.27 15.92
C GLY A 162 -8.07 -7.61 15.22
N PHE A 163 -8.32 -7.57 13.90
CA PHE A 163 -8.75 -8.75 13.15
C PHE A 163 -7.96 -8.96 11.86
N ASP A 164 -7.56 -7.90 11.18
CA ASP A 164 -6.84 -7.97 9.92
C ASP A 164 -5.38 -7.59 10.13
N PHE A 165 -4.67 -8.45 10.84
CA PHE A 165 -3.29 -8.21 11.28
C PHE A 165 -2.26 -9.07 10.54
N ALA A 166 -2.70 -10.01 9.71
CA ALA A 166 -1.78 -10.87 8.97
C ALA A 166 -0.98 -10.06 7.93
N THR A 167 0.33 -10.21 7.94
CA THR A 167 1.26 -9.40 7.17
C THR A 167 2.49 -10.18 6.77
N HIS A 168 3.11 -9.87 5.63
CA HIS A 168 4.43 -10.40 5.27
C HIS A 168 5.58 -9.70 6.00
N VAL A 169 5.33 -8.49 6.51
CA VAL A 169 6.38 -7.63 7.04
C VAL A 169 5.82 -6.74 8.16
N PRO A 170 5.94 -7.16 9.43
CA PRO A 170 5.21 -6.55 10.56
C PRO A 170 5.80 -5.23 11.04
N THR A 171 6.98 -4.81 10.55
CA THR A 171 7.61 -3.55 10.97
C THR A 171 8.14 -2.76 9.77
N LEU A 172 8.07 -1.43 9.86
CA LEU A 172 8.62 -0.54 8.83
C LEU A 172 10.11 -0.81 8.60
N LYS A 173 10.87 -0.98 9.67
CA LYS A 173 12.29 -1.30 9.58
C LYS A 173 12.54 -2.54 8.71
N MET A 174 11.81 -3.64 8.96
CA MET A 174 11.95 -4.87 8.16
C MET A 174 11.59 -4.64 6.69
N ALA A 175 10.52 -3.89 6.40
CA ALA A 175 10.12 -3.58 5.02
C ALA A 175 11.21 -2.80 4.28
N LEU A 176 11.78 -1.80 4.94
CA LEU A 176 12.84 -0.97 4.39
C LEU A 176 14.13 -1.76 4.18
N GLU A 177 14.53 -2.59 5.17
CA GLU A 177 15.72 -3.45 5.06
C GLU A 177 15.58 -4.45 3.90
N GLN A 178 14.42 -5.10 3.72
CA GLN A 178 14.14 -5.99 2.59
C GLN A 178 14.19 -5.24 1.26
N THR A 179 13.56 -4.06 1.18
CA THR A 179 13.56 -3.24 -0.03
C THR A 179 14.98 -2.79 -0.41
N VAL A 180 15.77 -2.33 0.56
CA VAL A 180 17.16 -1.91 0.36
C VAL A 180 18.04 -3.08 -0.07
N ALA A 181 17.88 -4.26 0.55
CA ALA A 181 18.63 -5.46 0.17
C ALA A 181 18.33 -5.87 -1.27
N TRP A 182 17.04 -5.91 -1.65
CA TRP A 182 16.63 -6.19 -3.02
C TRP A 182 17.18 -5.14 -4.00
N SER A 183 17.08 -3.86 -3.67
CA SER A 183 17.58 -2.75 -4.50
C SER A 183 19.09 -2.87 -4.75
N LYS A 184 19.87 -3.16 -3.72
CA LYS A 184 21.33 -3.37 -3.84
C LYS A 184 21.68 -4.56 -4.72
N SER A 185 20.86 -5.61 -4.72
CA SER A 185 21.03 -6.78 -5.58
C SER A 185 20.58 -6.56 -7.03
N ASN A 186 19.84 -5.48 -7.30
CA ASN A 186 19.27 -5.14 -8.60
C ASN A 186 19.53 -3.66 -8.96
N PRO A 187 20.79 -3.19 -9.06
CA PRO A 187 21.12 -1.75 -9.09
C PRO A 187 20.57 -1.00 -10.31
N GLY A 188 20.20 -1.69 -11.38
CA GLY A 188 19.59 -1.11 -12.59
C GLY A 188 18.07 -0.97 -12.54
N HIS A 189 17.43 -1.31 -11.41
CA HIS A 189 15.97 -1.25 -11.33
C HIS A 189 15.41 0.17 -11.41
N LEU A 190 14.20 0.31 -11.96
CA LEU A 190 13.41 1.54 -11.90
C LEU A 190 13.16 1.96 -10.44
N PRO A 191 13.05 3.27 -10.16
CA PRO A 191 12.82 3.73 -8.80
C PRO A 191 11.57 3.10 -8.18
N VAL A 192 11.69 2.73 -6.91
CA VAL A 192 10.59 2.17 -6.12
C VAL A 192 9.96 3.28 -5.28
N LEU A 193 8.65 3.50 -5.46
CA LEU A 193 7.85 4.35 -4.59
C LEU A 193 7.30 3.53 -3.42
N ILE A 194 7.50 4.02 -2.19
CA ILE A 194 6.87 3.50 -0.98
C ILE A 194 5.85 4.52 -0.49
N LEU A 195 4.58 4.17 -0.55
CA LEU A 195 3.50 4.93 0.07
C LEU A 195 3.37 4.51 1.53
N LEU A 196 3.28 5.49 2.42
CA LEU A 196 3.02 5.26 3.84
C LEU A 196 1.66 5.85 4.20
N GLU A 197 0.71 4.99 4.57
CA GLU A 197 -0.55 5.41 5.16
C GLU A 197 -0.44 5.34 6.68
N ILE A 198 -0.36 6.48 7.33
CA ILE A 198 -0.30 6.60 8.79
C ILE A 198 -1.70 6.41 9.36
N LYS A 199 -1.86 5.40 10.21
CA LYS A 199 -3.13 5.08 10.87
C LYS A 199 -3.14 5.62 12.30
N GLU A 200 -4.07 6.57 12.57
CA GLU A 200 -4.32 7.16 13.89
C GLU A 200 -5.60 6.64 14.56
N SER A 201 -6.31 5.75 13.88
CA SER A 201 -7.52 5.10 14.37
C SER A 201 -7.54 3.65 13.96
N ALA A 202 -8.16 2.80 14.77
CA ALA A 202 -8.37 1.42 14.40
C ALA A 202 -9.65 1.26 13.57
N THR A 203 -9.60 0.41 12.57
CA THR A 203 -10.78 -0.05 11.84
C THR A 203 -11.41 -1.20 12.60
N GLY A 204 -12.67 -1.06 13.01
CA GLY A 204 -13.38 -2.08 13.78
C GLY A 204 -12.89 -2.21 15.23
N PRO A 205 -13.33 -3.27 15.95
CA PRO A 205 -12.96 -3.53 17.33
C PRO A 205 -11.50 -4.00 17.43
N ALA A 206 -10.58 -3.07 17.66
CA ALA A 206 -9.15 -3.36 17.71
C ALA A 206 -8.66 -3.88 19.07
N GLY A 207 -9.39 -3.61 20.14
CA GLY A 207 -8.93 -3.87 21.52
C GLY A 207 -7.84 -2.93 22.00
N VAL A 208 -7.30 -2.07 21.12
CA VAL A 208 -6.28 -1.06 21.40
C VAL A 208 -6.66 0.26 20.75
N LYS A 209 -6.15 1.37 21.30
CA LYS A 209 -6.29 2.70 20.73
C LYS A 209 -4.96 3.08 20.06
N PRO A 210 -4.91 3.23 18.71
CA PRO A 210 -3.72 3.71 18.03
C PRO A 210 -3.27 5.07 18.53
N LEU A 211 -1.97 5.30 18.52
CA LEU A 211 -1.38 6.58 18.86
C LEU A 211 -1.58 7.58 17.72
N LYS A 212 -1.77 8.85 18.08
CA LYS A 212 -1.76 9.94 17.10
C LYS A 212 -0.33 10.38 16.84
N TYR A 213 -0.04 10.65 15.58
CA TYR A 213 1.25 11.22 15.21
C TYR A 213 1.25 12.73 15.43
N ASP A 214 1.91 13.20 16.47
CA ASP A 214 2.28 14.60 16.60
C ASP A 214 3.51 14.91 15.73
N ARG A 215 3.96 16.15 15.76
CA ARG A 215 5.12 16.60 14.98
C ARG A 215 6.39 15.80 15.31
N SER A 216 6.65 15.56 16.59
CA SER A 216 7.84 14.84 17.03
C SER A 216 7.86 13.40 16.53
N MET A 217 6.70 12.77 16.47
CA MET A 217 6.55 11.41 15.91
C MET A 217 6.70 11.38 14.39
N LEU A 218 6.27 12.43 13.68
CA LEU A 218 6.51 12.57 12.24
C LEU A 218 8.00 12.78 11.95
N ASP A 219 8.69 13.58 12.76
CA ASP A 219 10.15 13.77 12.66
C ASP A 219 10.89 12.47 12.97
N ALA A 220 10.44 11.71 13.97
CA ALA A 220 10.99 10.39 14.29
C ALA A 220 10.76 9.37 13.16
N LEU A 221 9.63 9.41 12.47
CA LEU A 221 9.36 8.58 11.30
C LEU A 221 10.33 8.91 10.15
N ASP A 222 10.54 10.19 9.84
CA ASP A 222 11.54 10.61 8.86
C ASP A 222 12.95 10.15 9.25
N ALA A 223 13.30 10.19 10.55
CA ALA A 223 14.57 9.68 11.06
C ALA A 223 14.68 8.15 10.94
N GLU A 224 13.63 7.39 11.24
CA GLU A 224 13.57 5.92 11.05
C GLU A 224 13.83 5.56 9.58
N ILE A 225 13.19 6.26 8.64
CA ILE A 225 13.40 6.05 7.20
C ILE A 225 14.86 6.34 6.81
N ARG A 226 15.42 7.49 7.24
CA ARG A 226 16.83 7.84 6.97
C ARG A 226 17.82 6.86 7.60
N GLY A 227 17.46 6.26 8.72
CA GLY A 227 18.27 5.22 9.37
C GLY A 227 18.36 3.91 8.59
N CYS A 228 17.36 3.62 7.75
CA CYS A 228 17.30 2.40 6.96
C CYS A 228 17.74 2.60 5.50
N VAL A 229 17.50 3.79 4.91
CA VAL A 229 17.75 4.07 3.50
C VAL A 229 18.83 5.14 3.38
N GLU A 230 19.98 4.77 2.84
CA GLU A 230 21.11 5.68 2.62
C GLU A 230 20.70 6.85 1.70
N SER A 231 21.17 8.07 2.00
CA SER A 231 20.83 9.28 1.23
C SER A 231 21.11 9.13 -0.27
N ARG A 232 22.18 8.42 -0.65
CA ARG A 232 22.50 8.16 -2.06
C ARG A 232 21.50 7.26 -2.78
N MET A 233 20.71 6.46 -2.04
CA MET A 233 19.63 5.61 -2.58
C MET A 233 18.28 6.30 -2.53
N MET A 234 18.15 7.41 -1.81
CA MET A 234 16.89 8.10 -1.60
C MET A 234 16.69 9.24 -2.59
N VAL A 235 15.46 9.37 -3.11
CA VAL A 235 14.99 10.56 -3.83
C VAL A 235 14.10 11.35 -2.89
N SER A 236 14.64 12.43 -2.31
CA SER A 236 13.89 13.32 -1.40
C SER A 236 13.25 14.49 -2.14
N PRO A 237 12.25 15.17 -1.54
CA PRO A 237 11.71 16.42 -2.07
C PRO A 237 12.80 17.47 -2.36
N ASP A 238 13.77 17.64 -1.45
CA ASP A 238 14.89 18.57 -1.66
C ASP A 238 15.78 18.21 -2.85
N SER A 239 16.05 16.91 -3.06
CA SER A 239 16.84 16.46 -4.22
C SER A 239 16.13 16.72 -5.55
N VAL A 240 14.80 16.69 -5.56
CA VAL A 240 13.97 17.02 -6.73
C VAL A 240 13.77 18.51 -6.86
N ARG A 241 13.61 19.25 -5.78
CA ARG A 241 13.50 20.71 -5.80
C ARG A 241 14.80 21.37 -6.30
N GLY A 242 15.94 20.93 -5.80
CA GLY A 242 17.23 21.53 -6.10
C GLY A 242 17.27 22.99 -5.71
N GLU A 243 17.73 23.86 -6.61
CA GLU A 243 17.90 25.30 -6.38
C GLU A 243 16.61 26.14 -6.61
N TYR A 244 15.51 25.49 -7.03
CA TYR A 244 14.23 26.19 -7.22
C TYR A 244 13.62 26.58 -5.87
N LYS A 245 12.85 27.66 -5.88
CA LYS A 245 12.19 28.16 -4.66
C LYS A 245 11.14 27.18 -4.13
N THR A 246 10.43 26.52 -5.05
CA THR A 246 9.38 25.57 -4.69
C THR A 246 9.55 24.26 -5.45
N LEU A 247 9.01 23.17 -4.88
CA LEU A 247 9.00 21.87 -5.54
C LEU A 247 8.15 21.93 -6.84
N ARG A 248 7.01 22.62 -6.79
CA ARG A 248 6.18 22.86 -7.97
C ARG A 248 6.95 23.52 -9.10
N GLU A 249 7.64 24.62 -8.81
CA GLU A 249 8.44 25.34 -9.82
C GLU A 249 9.49 24.42 -10.48
N ALA A 250 10.17 23.59 -9.67
CA ALA A 250 11.13 22.61 -10.17
C ALA A 250 10.48 21.62 -11.15
N ILE A 251 9.30 21.09 -10.81
CA ILE A 251 8.57 20.13 -11.64
C ILE A 251 8.08 20.80 -12.94
N GLU A 252 7.47 21.97 -12.86
CA GLU A 252 6.91 22.67 -14.02
C GLU A 252 8.01 23.20 -14.96
N THR A 253 9.21 23.52 -14.46
CA THR A 253 10.31 24.09 -15.26
C THR A 253 11.26 23.02 -15.77
N ARG A 254 11.79 22.17 -14.88
CA ARG A 254 12.80 21.14 -15.19
C ARG A 254 12.20 19.75 -15.37
N GLY A 255 11.10 19.45 -14.67
CA GLY A 255 10.51 18.12 -14.55
C GLY A 255 11.27 17.21 -13.57
N TRP A 256 10.81 15.97 -13.47
CA TRP A 256 11.46 14.93 -12.68
C TRP A 256 12.84 14.57 -13.26
N PRO A 257 13.74 14.03 -12.43
CA PRO A 257 15.01 13.47 -12.93
C PRO A 257 14.78 12.38 -13.98
N THR A 258 15.81 12.12 -14.79
CA THR A 258 15.78 11.05 -15.79
C THR A 258 15.81 9.67 -15.15
N LEU A 259 15.32 8.65 -15.86
CA LEU A 259 15.34 7.27 -15.38
C LEU A 259 16.76 6.80 -15.08
N GLU A 260 17.77 7.20 -15.89
CA GLU A 260 19.17 6.91 -15.64
C GLU A 260 19.63 7.41 -14.26
N ASN A 261 19.26 8.63 -13.89
CA ASN A 261 19.60 9.20 -12.58
C ASN A 261 18.81 8.61 -11.41
N LEU A 262 17.73 7.89 -11.71
CA LEU A 262 16.83 7.29 -10.73
C LEU A 262 16.97 5.77 -10.61
N CYS A 263 17.78 5.11 -11.45
CA CYS A 263 18.05 3.69 -11.30
C CYS A 263 18.59 3.38 -9.90
N GLY A 264 18.07 2.31 -9.29
CA GLY A 264 18.49 1.87 -7.96
C GLY A 264 18.04 2.78 -6.82
N LYS A 265 17.11 3.71 -7.05
CA LYS A 265 16.61 4.65 -6.04
C LYS A 265 15.29 4.23 -5.44
N ILE A 266 15.03 4.76 -4.23
CA ILE A 266 13.80 4.59 -3.47
C ILE A 266 13.29 5.97 -3.11
N PHE A 267 11.99 6.21 -3.16
CA PHE A 267 11.38 7.44 -2.68
C PHE A 267 10.07 7.17 -1.95
N PHE A 268 9.63 8.14 -1.18
CA PHE A 268 8.53 7.99 -0.25
C PHE A 268 7.45 9.01 -0.51
N ALA A 269 6.20 8.63 -0.32
CA ALA A 269 5.09 9.56 -0.30
C ALA A 269 4.11 9.23 0.83
N LEU A 270 3.58 10.26 1.44
CA LEU A 270 2.53 10.16 2.45
C LEU A 270 1.20 9.93 1.75
N ASP A 271 0.51 8.84 2.06
CA ASP A 271 -0.78 8.50 1.48
C ASP A 271 -1.93 9.34 2.07
N ASN A 272 -1.78 9.84 3.29
CA ASN A 272 -2.77 10.67 3.98
C ASN A 272 -2.96 12.02 3.27
N THR A 273 -4.23 12.45 3.16
CA THR A 273 -4.61 13.72 2.51
C THR A 273 -5.38 14.66 3.45
N ASP A 274 -5.53 14.28 4.70
CA ASP A 274 -6.25 14.98 5.76
C ASP A 274 -5.34 15.86 6.63
N SER A 275 -5.76 16.16 7.84
CA SER A 275 -5.02 16.98 8.81
C SER A 275 -3.64 16.41 9.19
N LEU A 276 -3.39 15.13 8.98
CA LEU A 276 -2.08 14.55 9.21
C LEU A 276 -1.07 15.08 8.18
N LYS A 277 -1.47 15.17 6.90
CA LYS A 277 -0.67 15.81 5.86
C LYS A 277 -0.37 17.28 6.23
N ASP A 278 -1.35 17.99 6.78
CA ASP A 278 -1.14 19.39 7.16
C ASP A 278 -0.12 19.51 8.32
N ARG A 279 -0.15 18.58 9.30
CA ARG A 279 0.88 18.50 10.35
C ARG A 279 2.27 18.17 9.79
N TYR A 280 2.35 17.33 8.76
CA TYR A 280 3.63 16.99 8.12
C TYR A 280 4.23 18.16 7.35
N LEU A 281 3.40 19.06 6.82
CA LEU A 281 3.80 20.29 6.12
C LEU A 281 4.10 21.46 7.07
N GLU A 282 3.70 21.40 8.33
CA GLU A 282 3.89 22.51 9.29
C GLU A 282 5.38 22.91 9.37
N ASP A 283 5.69 24.18 9.08
CA ASP A 283 7.02 24.76 8.91
C ASP A 283 7.86 24.17 7.75
N HIS A 284 7.25 23.38 6.86
CA HIS A 284 7.89 22.71 5.72
C HIS A 284 7.10 22.92 4.41
N ASP A 285 6.71 24.14 4.10
CA ASP A 285 5.80 24.47 2.97
C ASP A 285 6.26 23.96 1.60
N VAL A 286 7.56 23.74 1.41
CA VAL A 286 8.17 23.18 0.20
C VAL A 286 8.77 21.80 0.44
N LEU A 287 8.42 21.14 1.55
CA LEU A 287 8.95 19.87 2.03
C LEU A 287 10.49 19.90 2.28
N GLN A 288 11.02 21.07 2.61
CA GLN A 288 12.43 21.17 3.01
C GLN A 288 12.70 20.26 4.22
N ASP A 289 13.79 19.51 4.16
CA ASP A 289 14.23 18.53 5.18
C ASP A 289 13.25 17.35 5.43
N ARG A 290 12.17 17.23 4.65
CA ARG A 290 11.25 16.10 4.72
C ARG A 290 11.69 14.95 3.80
N VAL A 291 11.24 13.73 4.13
CA VAL A 291 11.55 12.52 3.34
C VAL A 291 10.45 12.22 2.33
N MET A 292 9.18 12.44 2.71
CA MET A 292 8.03 12.05 1.91
C MET A 292 7.48 13.20 1.07
N PHE A 293 7.12 12.89 -0.17
CA PHE A 293 6.23 13.73 -0.97
C PHE A 293 4.81 13.68 -0.41
N VAL A 294 4.02 14.72 -0.64
CA VAL A 294 2.63 14.80 -0.14
C VAL A 294 1.66 15.12 -1.28
N SER A 295 0.43 14.64 -1.17
CA SER A 295 -0.65 14.97 -2.10
C SER A 295 -1.32 16.28 -1.68
N VAL A 296 -1.08 17.34 -2.45
CA VAL A 296 -1.61 18.69 -2.21
C VAL A 296 -2.32 19.21 -3.47
N GLY A 297 -2.95 20.37 -3.37
CA GLY A 297 -3.50 21.05 -4.56
C GLY A 297 -2.40 21.41 -5.57
N ALA A 298 -2.73 21.42 -6.87
CA ALA A 298 -1.77 21.66 -7.95
C ALA A 298 -1.05 23.02 -7.86
N GLU A 299 -1.63 23.99 -7.15
CA GLU A 299 -1.03 25.33 -6.97
C GLU A 299 -0.19 25.46 -5.70
N HIS A 300 -0.12 24.42 -4.88
CA HIS A 300 0.65 24.43 -3.64
C HIS A 300 2.17 24.39 -3.92
N PRO A 301 3.01 25.09 -3.15
CA PRO A 301 4.47 25.07 -3.33
C PRO A 301 5.10 23.68 -3.31
N ALA A 302 4.57 22.75 -2.51
CA ALA A 302 5.03 21.36 -2.42
C ALA A 302 4.45 20.43 -3.50
N ALA A 303 3.72 20.94 -4.50
CA ALA A 303 3.07 20.11 -5.51
C ALA A 303 4.10 19.40 -6.42
N ALA A 304 4.10 18.08 -6.40
CA ALA A 304 4.89 17.20 -7.26
C ALA A 304 4.23 15.84 -7.45
N TRP A 305 3.53 15.36 -6.42
CA TRP A 305 2.90 14.05 -6.38
C TRP A 305 1.44 14.17 -5.91
N MET A 306 0.55 13.38 -6.52
CA MET A 306 -0.89 13.44 -6.28
C MET A 306 -1.46 12.04 -6.07
N LYS A 307 -2.27 11.86 -5.02
CA LYS A 307 -3.12 10.70 -4.81
C LYS A 307 -4.50 11.00 -5.38
N ILE A 308 -4.90 10.29 -6.43
CA ILE A 308 -6.23 10.42 -7.06
C ILE A 308 -6.73 9.00 -7.37
N ASN A 309 -7.46 8.41 -6.44
CA ASN A 309 -7.77 6.98 -6.44
C ASN A 309 -8.80 6.52 -7.47
N ASP A 310 -9.71 7.38 -7.88
CA ASP A 310 -10.82 7.01 -8.77
C ASP A 310 -10.56 7.50 -10.20
N PRO A 311 -10.03 6.64 -11.09
CA PRO A 311 -9.69 7.04 -12.46
C PRO A 311 -10.92 7.15 -13.36
N ILE A 312 -12.10 6.71 -12.92
CA ILE A 312 -13.35 6.88 -13.67
C ILE A 312 -13.90 8.27 -13.40
N ARG A 313 -14.11 8.62 -12.14
CA ARG A 313 -14.67 9.92 -11.73
C ARG A 313 -13.71 11.08 -12.00
N ASP A 314 -12.43 10.88 -11.69
CA ASP A 314 -11.42 11.94 -11.69
C ASP A 314 -10.51 11.90 -12.94
N PHE A 315 -10.96 11.27 -14.04
CA PHE A 315 -10.15 11.03 -15.24
C PHE A 315 -9.48 12.29 -15.78
N GLU A 316 -10.27 13.34 -16.01
CA GLU A 316 -9.76 14.61 -16.54
C GLU A 316 -8.81 15.32 -15.57
N ARG A 317 -9.10 15.25 -14.26
CA ARG A 317 -8.23 15.80 -13.23
C ARG A 317 -6.87 15.09 -13.20
N ILE A 318 -6.85 13.77 -13.36
CA ILE A 318 -5.61 13.01 -13.47
C ILE A 318 -4.81 13.50 -14.68
N GLN A 319 -5.45 13.60 -15.86
CA GLN A 319 -4.77 14.07 -17.07
C GLN A 319 -4.23 15.50 -16.93
N GLN A 320 -4.95 16.40 -16.27
CA GLN A 320 -4.48 17.76 -15.99
C GLN A 320 -3.22 17.75 -15.12
N CYS A 321 -3.16 16.93 -14.07
CA CYS A 321 -1.98 16.79 -13.22
C CYS A 321 -0.81 16.18 -13.99
N VAL A 322 -1.05 15.13 -14.78
CA VAL A 322 -0.05 14.47 -15.63
C VAL A 322 0.55 15.43 -16.64
N ASN A 323 -0.27 16.26 -17.31
CA ASN A 323 0.18 17.26 -18.28
C ASN A 323 1.03 18.39 -17.64
N LYS A 324 0.81 18.69 -16.35
CA LYS A 324 1.66 19.61 -15.58
C LYS A 324 2.99 18.97 -15.12
N GLY A 325 3.21 17.68 -15.39
CA GLY A 325 4.41 16.95 -15.00
C GLY A 325 4.35 16.35 -13.59
N PHE A 326 3.24 16.47 -12.88
CA PHE A 326 3.09 15.85 -11.56
C PHE A 326 2.97 14.33 -11.69
N LEU A 327 3.55 13.60 -10.74
CA LEU A 327 3.29 12.16 -10.60
C LEU A 327 1.92 11.94 -9.97
N VAL A 328 1.17 11.01 -10.54
CA VAL A 328 -0.15 10.64 -10.03
C VAL A 328 -0.18 9.15 -9.70
N ARG A 329 -0.67 8.82 -8.52
CA ARG A 329 -1.08 7.47 -8.16
C ARG A 329 -2.60 7.35 -8.28
N THR A 330 -3.06 6.29 -8.94
CA THR A 330 -4.48 5.93 -9.04
C THR A 330 -4.69 4.45 -8.75
N ARG A 331 -5.93 3.98 -8.60
CA ARG A 331 -6.26 2.57 -8.35
C ARG A 331 -6.92 1.93 -9.56
N ALA A 332 -6.47 0.72 -9.91
CA ALA A 332 -7.08 -0.10 -10.96
C ALA A 332 -8.28 -0.91 -10.47
N ASP A 333 -8.37 -1.12 -9.17
CA ASP A 333 -9.42 -1.90 -8.49
C ASP A 333 -9.61 -1.45 -7.05
N SER A 334 -10.71 -1.89 -6.43
CA SER A 334 -11.05 -1.61 -5.03
C SER A 334 -11.92 -2.71 -4.46
N ASP A 335 -11.68 -3.05 -3.18
CA ASP A 335 -12.54 -3.94 -2.40
C ASP A 335 -12.81 -5.29 -3.07
N THR A 336 -11.85 -5.81 -3.83
CA THR A 336 -11.90 -7.06 -4.59
C THR A 336 -12.99 -7.15 -5.67
N GLN A 337 -13.78 -6.10 -5.89
CA GLN A 337 -14.98 -6.16 -6.72
C GLN A 337 -14.68 -6.39 -8.20
N GLN A 338 -13.63 -5.77 -8.75
CA GLN A 338 -13.24 -5.91 -10.14
C GLN A 338 -12.78 -7.34 -10.44
N ALA A 339 -11.97 -7.93 -9.57
CA ALA A 339 -11.52 -9.31 -9.72
C ALA A 339 -12.68 -10.31 -9.60
N ARG A 340 -13.58 -10.13 -8.63
CA ARG A 340 -14.76 -11.00 -8.46
C ARG A 340 -15.72 -10.97 -9.65
N LYS A 341 -15.80 -9.85 -10.36
CA LYS A 341 -16.70 -9.66 -11.53
C LYS A 341 -15.98 -9.79 -12.86
N ASN A 342 -14.66 -9.97 -12.85
CA ASN A 342 -13.81 -9.89 -14.03
C ASN A 342 -14.01 -8.57 -14.82
N ASP A 343 -14.15 -7.44 -14.11
CA ASP A 343 -14.45 -6.14 -14.70
C ASP A 343 -13.18 -5.31 -14.91
N PRO A 344 -12.72 -5.11 -16.15
CA PRO A 344 -11.51 -4.34 -16.43
C PRO A 344 -11.74 -2.84 -16.50
N THR A 345 -12.96 -2.33 -16.35
CA THR A 345 -13.32 -0.94 -16.67
C THR A 345 -12.46 0.08 -15.92
N GLN A 346 -12.28 -0.09 -14.61
CA GLN A 346 -11.47 0.82 -13.82
C GLN A 346 -9.99 0.72 -14.17
N ARG A 347 -9.47 -0.49 -14.40
CA ARG A 347 -8.10 -0.73 -14.85
C ARG A 347 -7.80 -0.03 -16.18
N GLU A 348 -8.67 -0.18 -17.16
CA GLU A 348 -8.50 0.44 -18.48
C GLU A 348 -8.54 1.97 -18.38
N LYS A 349 -9.40 2.53 -17.52
CA LYS A 349 -9.44 3.95 -17.23
C LYS A 349 -8.17 4.43 -16.53
N ALA A 350 -7.65 3.67 -15.55
CA ALA A 350 -6.40 3.96 -14.89
C ALA A 350 -5.24 4.00 -15.90
N PHE A 351 -5.18 3.01 -16.79
CA PHE A 351 -4.18 2.95 -17.87
C PHE A 351 -4.26 4.15 -18.82
N ALA A 352 -5.46 4.50 -19.26
CA ALA A 352 -5.67 5.59 -20.21
C ALA A 352 -5.50 6.99 -19.61
N SER A 353 -5.64 7.11 -18.28
CA SER A 353 -5.54 8.39 -17.57
C SER A 353 -4.15 9.03 -17.64
N GLY A 354 -3.11 8.23 -17.88
CA GLY A 354 -1.71 8.67 -17.85
C GLY A 354 -1.11 8.74 -16.44
N ALA A 355 -1.85 8.33 -15.39
CA ALA A 355 -1.28 8.21 -14.04
C ALA A 355 -0.04 7.30 -14.07
N GLN A 356 1.04 7.74 -13.41
CA GLN A 356 2.32 7.03 -13.47
C GLN A 356 2.35 5.79 -12.58
N PHE A 357 1.62 5.79 -11.46
CA PHE A 357 1.55 4.67 -10.52
C PHE A 357 0.12 4.13 -10.49
N ILE A 358 -0.03 2.89 -10.95
CA ILE A 358 -1.34 2.23 -11.06
C ILE A 358 -1.37 1.09 -10.05
N SER A 359 -2.06 1.33 -8.94
CA SER A 359 -2.11 0.46 -7.78
C SER A 359 -3.23 -0.57 -7.90
N THR A 360 -2.97 -1.82 -7.47
CA THR A 360 -3.91 -2.94 -7.55
C THR A 360 -3.78 -3.87 -6.35
N ASP A 361 -4.85 -4.59 -6.04
CA ASP A 361 -4.84 -5.76 -5.15
C ASP A 361 -4.53 -7.05 -5.92
N TYR A 362 -4.53 -7.00 -7.27
CA TYR A 362 -4.39 -8.16 -8.17
C TYR A 362 -3.28 -7.98 -9.20
N PRO A 363 -2.00 -7.96 -8.79
CA PRO A 363 -0.87 -7.97 -9.74
C PRO A 363 -0.79 -9.28 -10.53
N VAL A 364 -1.46 -10.33 -10.04
CA VAL A 364 -1.67 -11.62 -10.69
C VAL A 364 -3.11 -12.06 -10.49
N PRO A 365 -3.65 -12.93 -11.37
CA PRO A 365 -5.00 -13.45 -11.20
C PRO A 365 -5.16 -14.25 -9.90
N ASP A 366 -6.31 -14.12 -9.26
CA ASP A 366 -6.77 -15.03 -8.21
C ASP A 366 -7.78 -16.00 -8.80
N SER A 367 -7.36 -17.25 -9.00
CA SER A 367 -8.18 -18.30 -9.62
C SER A 367 -9.46 -18.62 -8.84
N ARG A 368 -9.61 -18.16 -7.60
CA ARG A 368 -10.86 -18.25 -6.83
C ARG A 368 -11.97 -17.40 -7.45
N TRP A 369 -11.61 -16.35 -8.20
CA TRP A 369 -12.55 -15.38 -8.75
C TRP A 369 -12.57 -15.37 -10.27
N SER A 370 -11.46 -15.01 -10.92
CA SER A 370 -11.39 -14.83 -12.36
C SER A 370 -9.95 -14.70 -12.86
N ASP A 371 -9.79 -14.45 -14.17
CA ASP A 371 -8.50 -14.13 -14.79
C ASP A 371 -8.13 -12.64 -14.68
N TYR A 372 -8.86 -11.84 -13.90
CA TYR A 372 -8.56 -10.43 -13.71
C TYR A 372 -7.17 -10.24 -13.10
N SER A 373 -6.40 -9.37 -13.72
CA SER A 373 -5.12 -8.92 -13.18
C SER A 373 -4.73 -7.56 -13.77
N VAL A 374 -3.78 -6.90 -13.12
CA VAL A 374 -3.26 -5.60 -13.56
C VAL A 374 -1.81 -5.78 -13.94
N GLN A 375 -1.57 -5.99 -15.23
CA GLN A 375 -0.26 -6.21 -15.84
C GLN A 375 -0.24 -5.56 -17.22
N TRP A 376 0.95 -5.24 -17.72
CA TRP A 376 1.12 -4.89 -19.13
C TRP A 376 1.03 -6.17 -19.98
N PRO A 377 0.51 -6.09 -21.22
CA PRO A 377 0.34 -7.28 -22.06
C PRO A 377 1.63 -8.07 -22.30
N ASP A 378 2.77 -7.40 -22.37
CA ASP A 378 4.12 -7.97 -22.55
C ASP A 378 4.81 -8.29 -21.21
N ARG A 379 4.11 -8.12 -20.08
CA ARG A 379 4.66 -8.24 -18.73
C ARG A 379 5.88 -7.37 -18.47
N ALA A 380 6.03 -6.27 -19.21
CA ALA A 380 7.07 -5.29 -18.96
C ALA A 380 6.94 -4.68 -17.55
N VAL A 381 8.06 -4.24 -16.98
CA VAL A 381 8.06 -3.55 -15.68
C VAL A 381 7.46 -2.16 -15.78
N TYR A 382 7.54 -1.55 -16.95
CA TYR A 382 6.98 -0.23 -17.24
C TYR A 382 6.59 -0.11 -18.70
N ARG A 383 5.79 0.89 -18.99
CA ARG A 383 5.57 1.36 -20.37
C ARG A 383 5.75 2.88 -20.46
N ARG A 384 5.99 3.38 -21.66
CA ARG A 384 5.96 4.82 -21.91
C ARG A 384 4.57 5.37 -21.63
N ASN A 385 4.51 6.54 -21.02
CA ASN A 385 3.25 7.19 -20.68
C ASN A 385 2.52 7.65 -21.96
N PRO A 386 1.26 7.25 -22.19
CA PRO A 386 0.54 7.57 -23.42
C PRO A 386 0.20 9.05 -23.58
N ILE A 387 0.32 9.86 -22.51
CA ILE A 387 0.01 11.29 -22.50
C ILE A 387 1.29 12.13 -22.74
N THR A 388 2.39 11.82 -22.03
CA THR A 388 3.58 12.68 -21.96
C THR A 388 4.71 12.27 -22.90
N THR A 389 4.58 11.19 -23.66
CA THR A 389 5.58 10.69 -24.62
C THR A 389 5.09 10.67 -26.07
N ARG A 390 4.16 11.55 -26.40
CA ARG A 390 3.68 11.73 -27.78
C ARG A 390 4.66 12.54 -28.63
#